data_f4937f1c3d557282351fcd64f6d8182a
#
_entry.id   f4937f1c3d557282351fcd64f6d8182a
#
_cell.length_a   1.000
_cell.length_b   1.000
_cell.length_c   1.000
_cell.angle_alpha   90.00
_cell.angle_beta   90.00
_cell.angle_gamma   90.00
#
_symmetry.space_group_name_H-M   'P 1'
#
loop_
_entity.id
_entity.type
_entity.pdbx_description
1 polymer ?
#
loop_
_entity_poly.entity_id
_entity_poly.type
_entity_poly.pdbx_seq_one_letter_code
_entity_poly.pdbx_strand_id
1 'polypeptide(L)'
;MAFSKKQKNAMVKDYENWLNQSQAVFVLEYTKMSMKDVDELRAKVRDAGGQLHVVKNTLMSIVLDQAKIEHKTLEGTSLMAFAINEVPAVAKIFLEATKNAEVYKLKGGYMDGAEVSIDNIKTLAELPPLPVVRATLLGLLQAPAGKIVRTINEPARSLAYVFQAYSQPAEEAAAAG
;
A
#
# COMPACT_ATOMS: atom_id res chain seq x y z
N MET A 1 33.08 -12.97 -4.96
CA MET A 1 33.32 -13.90 -3.85
C MET A 1 32.23 -14.94 -3.83
N ALA A 2 32.56 -16.23 -3.72
CA ALA A 2 31.56 -17.31 -3.62
C ALA A 2 31.17 -17.48 -2.15
N PHE A 3 29.89 -17.36 -1.82
CA PHE A 3 29.38 -17.65 -0.47
C PHE A 3 29.57 -19.13 -0.12
N SER A 4 29.99 -19.42 1.11
CA SER A 4 30.11 -20.79 1.61
C SER A 4 28.72 -21.43 1.74
N LYS A 5 28.65 -22.77 1.76
CA LYS A 5 27.39 -23.51 1.93
C LYS A 5 26.66 -23.11 3.23
N LYS A 6 27.39 -22.87 4.30
CA LYS A 6 26.82 -22.42 5.59
C LYS A 6 26.18 -21.04 5.47
N GLN A 7 26.83 -20.08 4.78
CA GLN A 7 26.31 -18.74 4.56
C GLN A 7 25.06 -18.75 3.68
N LYS A 8 25.03 -19.57 2.63
CA LYS A 8 23.84 -19.72 1.77
C LYS A 8 22.64 -20.25 2.56
N ASN A 9 22.85 -21.27 3.40
CA ASN A 9 21.78 -21.83 4.23
C ASN A 9 21.31 -20.85 5.31
N ALA A 10 22.18 -19.99 5.85
CA ALA A 10 21.79 -18.92 6.77
C ALA A 10 20.91 -17.88 6.05
N MET A 11 21.32 -17.42 4.86
CA MET A 11 20.53 -16.48 4.05
C MET A 11 19.16 -17.04 3.66
N VAL A 12 19.07 -18.33 3.32
CA VAL A 12 17.78 -18.97 3.02
C VAL A 12 16.85 -18.93 4.23
N LYS A 13 17.36 -19.21 5.43
CA LYS A 13 16.58 -19.11 6.66
C LYS A 13 16.14 -17.67 6.97
N ASP A 14 17.01 -16.69 6.72
CA ASP A 14 16.66 -15.28 6.90
C ASP A 14 15.55 -14.88 5.93
N TYR A 15 15.60 -15.32 4.66
CA TYR A 15 14.57 -15.07 3.67
C TYR A 15 13.23 -15.75 4.02
N GLU A 16 13.28 -16.99 4.52
CA GLU A 16 12.11 -17.70 5.05
C GLU A 16 11.47 -16.94 6.21
N ASN A 17 12.27 -16.44 7.15
CA ASN A 17 11.78 -15.65 8.28
C ASN A 17 11.10 -14.36 7.82
N TRP A 18 11.70 -13.61 6.87
CA TRP A 18 11.12 -12.39 6.33
C TRP A 18 9.83 -12.66 5.56
N LEU A 19 9.80 -13.74 4.78
CA LEU A 19 8.59 -14.14 4.05
C LEU A 19 7.45 -14.49 5.01
N ASN A 20 7.73 -15.27 6.05
CA ASN A 20 6.73 -15.69 7.04
C ASN A 20 6.20 -14.53 7.90
N GLN A 21 7.00 -13.49 8.12
CA GLN A 21 6.59 -12.30 8.88
C GLN A 21 5.83 -11.28 8.01
N SER A 22 5.97 -11.35 6.69
CA SER A 22 5.37 -10.40 5.76
C SER A 22 4.01 -10.88 5.27
N GLN A 23 3.07 -9.93 5.14
CA GLN A 23 1.75 -10.17 4.52
C GLN A 23 1.83 -10.07 2.98
N ALA A 24 2.75 -9.23 2.48
CA ALA A 24 2.99 -9.09 1.05
C ALA A 24 4.46 -8.78 0.79
N VAL A 25 4.94 -9.21 -0.37
CA VAL A 25 6.30 -8.96 -0.85
C VAL A 25 6.22 -8.28 -2.21
N PHE A 26 6.86 -7.14 -2.36
CA PHE A 26 6.93 -6.42 -3.64
C PHE A 26 8.32 -6.57 -4.24
N VAL A 27 8.38 -6.79 -5.56
CA VAL A 27 9.61 -7.00 -6.31
C VAL A 27 9.84 -5.84 -7.25
N LEU A 28 10.98 -5.16 -7.07
CA LEU A 28 11.47 -4.09 -7.92
C LEU A 28 12.74 -4.52 -8.65
N GLU A 29 12.85 -4.15 -9.90
CA GLU A 29 14.11 -4.12 -10.61
C GLU A 29 14.81 -2.79 -10.39
N TYR A 30 16.12 -2.81 -10.24
CA TYR A 30 16.92 -1.59 -10.15
C TYR A 30 18.04 -1.59 -11.18
N THR A 31 18.31 -0.43 -11.76
CA THR A 31 19.38 -0.25 -12.73
C THR A 31 20.19 0.98 -12.33
N LYS A 32 21.52 0.85 -12.15
CA LYS A 32 22.45 1.95 -11.82
C LYS A 32 22.03 2.77 -10.58
N MET A 33 21.60 2.12 -9.52
CA MET A 33 21.12 2.74 -8.29
C MET A 33 22.27 3.25 -7.43
N SER A 34 22.16 4.47 -6.88
CA SER A 34 23.07 5.00 -5.88
C SER A 34 22.75 4.45 -4.49
N MET A 35 23.76 4.35 -3.61
CA MET A 35 23.54 3.95 -2.20
C MET A 35 22.65 4.95 -1.46
N LYS A 36 22.70 6.23 -1.80
CA LYS A 36 21.80 7.24 -1.20
C LYS A 36 20.34 6.97 -1.51
N ASP A 37 20.03 6.63 -2.77
CA ASP A 37 18.64 6.33 -3.20
C ASP A 37 18.10 5.09 -2.49
N VAL A 38 18.97 4.07 -2.27
CA VAL A 38 18.59 2.87 -1.51
C VAL A 38 18.27 3.20 -0.07
N ASP A 39 19.10 4.03 0.57
CA ASP A 39 18.94 4.35 1.98
C ASP A 39 17.71 5.24 2.20
N GLU A 40 17.41 6.18 1.28
CA GLU A 40 16.17 6.96 1.30
C GLU A 40 14.93 6.07 1.14
N LEU A 41 14.96 5.15 0.18
CA LEU A 41 13.86 4.22 -0.03
C LEU A 41 13.69 3.28 1.16
N ARG A 42 14.81 2.81 1.74
CA ARG A 42 14.79 1.96 2.94
C ARG A 42 14.20 2.68 4.15
N ALA A 43 14.52 3.96 4.34
CA ALA A 43 13.95 4.77 5.40
C ALA A 43 12.41 4.90 5.24
N LYS A 44 11.94 5.29 4.05
CA LYS A 44 10.50 5.39 3.76
C LYS A 44 9.75 4.08 3.97
N VAL A 45 10.31 2.96 3.51
CA VAL A 45 9.70 1.63 3.69
C VAL A 45 9.66 1.22 5.15
N ARG A 46 10.70 1.54 5.92
CA ARG A 46 10.76 1.27 7.37
C ARG A 46 9.71 2.08 8.13
N ASP A 47 9.53 3.36 7.77
CA ASP A 47 8.51 4.23 8.36
C ASP A 47 7.08 3.71 8.07
N ALA A 48 6.86 3.07 6.92
CA ALA A 48 5.63 2.38 6.58
C ALA A 48 5.47 0.97 7.20
N GLY A 49 6.38 0.56 8.09
CA GLY A 49 6.34 -0.73 8.76
C GLY A 49 6.76 -1.91 7.90
N GLY A 50 7.54 -1.68 6.84
CA GLY A 50 8.12 -2.69 5.97
C GLY A 50 9.64 -2.82 6.12
N GLN A 51 10.22 -3.80 5.45
CA GLN A 51 11.66 -4.01 5.35
C GLN A 51 12.08 -4.12 3.88
N LEU A 52 13.20 -3.47 3.52
CA LEU A 52 13.72 -3.46 2.16
C LEU A 52 15.08 -4.16 2.10
N HIS A 53 15.16 -5.22 1.31
CA HIS A 53 16.38 -6.01 1.14
C HIS A 53 16.70 -6.27 -0.33
N VAL A 54 17.99 -6.21 -0.67
CA VAL A 54 18.50 -6.72 -1.94
C VAL A 54 18.67 -8.23 -1.80
N VAL A 55 17.97 -8.99 -2.61
CA VAL A 55 17.96 -10.44 -2.54
C VAL A 55 18.69 -11.07 -3.74
N LYS A 56 19.21 -12.27 -3.52
CA LYS A 56 19.77 -13.06 -4.60
C LYS A 56 18.66 -13.97 -5.16
N ASN A 57 18.30 -13.79 -6.44
CA ASN A 57 17.20 -14.50 -7.09
C ASN A 57 17.28 -16.03 -6.90
N THR A 58 18.47 -16.63 -7.11
CA THR A 58 18.66 -18.08 -6.96
C THR A 58 18.44 -18.62 -5.55
N LEU A 59 18.63 -17.81 -4.50
CA LEU A 59 18.34 -18.22 -3.13
C LEU A 59 16.87 -17.96 -2.79
N MET A 60 16.32 -16.89 -3.31
CA MET A 60 14.91 -16.57 -3.11
C MET A 60 13.98 -17.53 -3.85
N SER A 61 14.37 -18.00 -5.06
CA SER A 61 13.60 -19.03 -5.76
C SER A 61 13.46 -20.32 -4.96
N ILE A 62 14.51 -20.75 -4.26
CA ILE A 62 14.45 -21.93 -3.37
C ILE A 62 13.41 -21.72 -2.26
N VAL A 63 13.36 -20.52 -1.66
CA VAL A 63 12.39 -20.21 -0.58
C VAL A 63 10.96 -20.17 -1.13
N LEU A 64 10.76 -19.57 -2.30
CA LEU A 64 9.44 -19.51 -2.94
C LEU A 64 8.96 -20.89 -3.40
N ASP A 65 9.87 -21.74 -3.90
CA ASP A 65 9.56 -23.14 -4.24
C ASP A 65 9.12 -23.94 -3.00
N GLN A 66 9.78 -23.75 -1.87
CA GLN A 66 9.39 -24.37 -0.59
C GLN A 66 8.02 -23.87 -0.12
N ALA A 67 7.71 -22.60 -0.36
CA ALA A 67 6.41 -22.00 -0.07
C ALA A 67 5.33 -22.33 -1.14
N LYS A 68 5.70 -23.06 -2.22
CA LYS A 68 4.82 -23.41 -3.37
C LYS A 68 4.24 -22.18 -4.08
N ILE A 69 5.00 -21.09 -4.16
CA ILE A 69 4.63 -19.86 -4.83
C ILE A 69 5.30 -19.83 -6.21
N GLU A 70 4.54 -19.58 -7.27
CA GLU A 70 5.09 -19.37 -8.60
C GLU A 70 5.96 -18.10 -8.62
N HIS A 71 7.15 -18.17 -9.21
CA HIS A 71 8.15 -17.08 -9.15
C HIS A 71 8.64 -16.63 -10.54
N LYS A 72 7.73 -16.26 -11.43
CA LYS A 72 8.06 -15.76 -12.77
C LYS A 72 8.70 -14.36 -12.77
N THR A 73 8.56 -13.61 -11.68
CA THR A 73 9.02 -12.21 -11.56
C THR A 73 10.50 -12.06 -11.17
N LEU A 74 11.22 -13.15 -10.88
CA LEU A 74 12.61 -13.14 -10.40
C LEU A 74 13.67 -13.12 -11.50
N GLU A 75 13.55 -12.25 -12.50
CA GLU A 75 14.57 -12.07 -13.53
C GLU A 75 15.42 -10.81 -13.25
N GLY A 76 16.69 -10.82 -13.66
CA GLY A 76 17.60 -9.67 -13.52
C GLY A 76 17.95 -9.30 -12.07
N THR A 77 18.02 -8.00 -11.76
CA THR A 77 18.29 -7.50 -10.41
C THR A 77 16.99 -7.39 -9.62
N SER A 78 16.99 -7.88 -8.37
CA SER A 78 15.78 -7.89 -7.55
C SER A 78 16.02 -7.20 -6.21
N LEU A 79 15.23 -6.17 -5.97
CA LEU A 79 15.09 -5.49 -4.70
C LEU A 79 13.72 -5.85 -4.16
N MET A 80 13.66 -6.44 -2.98
CA MET A 80 12.42 -6.91 -2.39
C MET A 80 12.06 -6.09 -1.16
N ALA A 81 10.80 -5.71 -1.08
CA ALA A 81 10.23 -5.16 0.12
C ALA A 81 9.21 -6.11 0.73
N PHE A 82 9.41 -6.36 1.98
CA PHE A 82 8.56 -7.17 2.83
C PHE A 82 7.64 -6.26 3.63
N ALA A 83 6.36 -6.26 3.30
CA ALA A 83 5.35 -5.48 4.01
C ALA A 83 4.83 -6.29 5.21
N ILE A 84 5.09 -5.80 6.43
CA ILE A 84 4.72 -6.50 7.67
C ILE A 84 3.37 -5.97 8.19
N ASN A 85 3.21 -4.64 8.29
CA ASN A 85 2.04 -4.03 8.92
C ASN A 85 1.04 -3.47 7.90
N GLU A 86 1.47 -2.55 7.05
CA GLU A 86 0.61 -1.81 6.13
C GLU A 86 1.01 -2.03 4.67
N VAL A 87 0.38 -3.01 4.04
CA VAL A 87 0.60 -3.35 2.62
C VAL A 87 0.32 -2.16 1.68
N PRO A 88 -0.80 -1.39 1.81
CA PRO A 88 -1.08 -0.26 0.93
C PRO A 88 -0.06 0.88 1.04
N ALA A 89 0.44 1.17 2.25
CA ALA A 89 1.44 2.23 2.45
C ALA A 89 2.76 1.89 1.73
N VAL A 90 3.23 0.65 1.85
CA VAL A 90 4.42 0.18 1.16
C VAL A 90 4.22 0.18 -0.36
N ALA A 91 3.07 -0.29 -0.87
CA ALA A 91 2.74 -0.26 -2.29
C ALA A 91 2.76 1.17 -2.87
N LYS A 92 2.23 2.15 -2.13
CA LYS A 92 2.24 3.56 -2.53
C LYS A 92 3.65 4.12 -2.67
N ILE A 93 4.53 3.84 -1.70
CA ILE A 93 5.94 4.26 -1.73
C ILE A 93 6.64 3.70 -2.98
N PHE A 94 6.37 2.44 -3.34
CA PHE A 94 6.95 1.82 -4.53
C PHE A 94 6.44 2.42 -5.83
N LEU A 95 5.15 2.75 -5.92
CA LEU A 95 4.62 3.45 -7.08
C LEU A 95 5.22 4.86 -7.22
N GLU A 96 5.38 5.59 -6.13
CA GLU A 96 6.02 6.90 -6.11
C GLU A 96 7.49 6.81 -6.52
N ALA A 97 8.23 5.82 -6.00
CA ALA A 97 9.61 5.57 -6.38
C ALA A 97 9.76 5.26 -7.88
N THR A 98 8.85 4.45 -8.42
CA THR A 98 8.85 4.09 -9.85
C THR A 98 8.47 5.27 -10.75
N LYS A 99 7.61 6.20 -10.29
CA LYS A 99 7.24 7.39 -11.04
C LYS A 99 8.36 8.45 -11.06
N ASN A 100 9.07 8.58 -9.96
CA ASN A 100 10.06 9.65 -9.77
C ASN A 100 11.45 9.30 -10.28
N ALA A 101 11.76 8.04 -10.54
CA ALA A 101 13.07 7.61 -11.00
C ALA A 101 12.95 6.50 -12.05
N GLU A 102 13.57 6.70 -13.21
CA GLU A 102 13.73 5.66 -14.24
C GLU A 102 14.61 4.47 -13.77
N VAL A 103 15.20 4.62 -12.60
CA VAL A 103 16.10 3.65 -11.95
C VAL A 103 15.35 2.41 -11.45
N TYR A 104 14.06 2.58 -11.09
CA TYR A 104 13.24 1.51 -10.52
C TYR A 104 12.14 1.08 -11.49
N LYS A 105 12.01 -0.22 -11.69
CA LYS A 105 10.89 -0.82 -12.43
C LYS A 105 10.17 -1.82 -11.52
N LEU A 106 8.88 -1.63 -11.34
CA LEU A 106 8.05 -2.58 -10.63
C LEU A 106 7.82 -3.82 -11.49
N LYS A 107 8.16 -5.00 -10.98
CA LYS A 107 7.93 -6.28 -11.66
C LYS A 107 6.65 -6.96 -11.25
N GLY A 108 6.26 -6.78 -10.01
CA GLY A 108 5.12 -7.46 -9.41
C GLY A 108 5.34 -7.67 -7.93
N GLY A 109 4.64 -8.63 -7.37
CA GLY A 109 4.77 -8.99 -5.96
C GLY A 109 4.12 -10.33 -5.66
N TYR A 110 4.18 -10.71 -4.40
CA TYR A 110 3.57 -11.92 -3.86
C TYR A 110 2.72 -11.54 -2.65
N MET A 111 1.50 -12.02 -2.60
CA MET A 111 0.59 -11.81 -1.48
C MET A 111 -0.25 -13.07 -1.27
N ASP A 112 -0.35 -13.54 -0.04
CA ASP A 112 -1.12 -14.75 0.33
C ASP A 112 -0.79 -15.99 -0.52
N GLY A 113 0.47 -16.13 -0.93
CA GLY A 113 0.92 -17.28 -1.74
C GLY A 113 0.61 -17.15 -3.24
N ALA A 114 0.05 -16.04 -3.70
CA ALA A 114 -0.24 -15.78 -5.11
C ALA A 114 0.62 -14.65 -5.67
N GLU A 115 0.95 -14.74 -6.97
CA GLU A 115 1.62 -13.67 -7.69
C GLU A 115 0.64 -12.52 -7.95
N VAL A 116 1.06 -11.29 -7.62
CA VAL A 116 0.27 -10.06 -7.81
C VAL A 116 0.83 -9.28 -8.97
N SER A 117 -0.02 -8.98 -9.96
CA SER A 117 0.34 -8.19 -11.12
C SER A 117 0.56 -6.71 -10.76
N ILE A 118 1.25 -5.98 -11.64
CA ILE A 118 1.52 -4.54 -11.48
C ILE A 118 0.22 -3.74 -11.32
N ASP A 119 -0.84 -4.08 -12.04
CA ASP A 119 -2.11 -3.35 -11.98
C ASP A 119 -2.83 -3.56 -10.64
N ASN A 120 -2.74 -4.75 -10.08
CA ASN A 120 -3.25 -5.02 -8.74
C ASN A 120 -2.47 -4.24 -7.66
N ILE A 121 -1.15 -4.09 -7.84
CA ILE A 121 -0.33 -3.26 -6.93
C ILE A 121 -0.73 -1.79 -7.01
N LYS A 122 -1.06 -1.27 -8.18
CA LYS A 122 -1.59 0.10 -8.34
C LYS A 122 -2.91 0.26 -7.57
N THR A 123 -3.83 -0.68 -7.74
CA THR A 123 -5.11 -0.67 -7.00
C THR A 123 -4.90 -0.74 -5.49
N LEU A 124 -3.96 -1.60 -5.01
CA LEU A 124 -3.60 -1.68 -3.59
C LEU A 124 -3.05 -0.36 -3.04
N ALA A 125 -2.25 0.36 -3.83
CA ALA A 125 -1.68 1.65 -3.41
C ALA A 125 -2.71 2.80 -3.36
N GLU A 126 -3.84 2.67 -4.06
CA GLU A 126 -4.96 3.61 -4.00
C GLU A 126 -5.82 3.39 -2.75
N LEU A 127 -5.70 2.26 -2.09
CA LEU A 127 -6.46 1.97 -0.88
C LEU A 127 -6.00 2.87 0.28
N PRO A 128 -6.95 3.46 1.03
CA PRO A 128 -6.64 4.19 2.24
C PRO A 128 -6.16 3.25 3.36
N PRO A 129 -5.50 3.78 4.40
CA PRO A 129 -5.06 2.99 5.56
C PRO A 129 -6.21 2.20 6.19
N LEU A 130 -5.91 1.05 6.77
CA LEU A 130 -6.89 0.14 7.39
C LEU A 130 -7.93 0.81 8.32
N PRO A 131 -7.56 1.77 9.20
CA PRO A 131 -8.53 2.46 10.04
C PRO A 131 -9.59 3.22 9.24
N VAL A 132 -9.19 3.85 8.13
CA VAL A 132 -10.09 4.61 7.25
C VAL A 132 -11.04 3.66 6.51
N VAL A 133 -10.55 2.53 6.02
CA VAL A 133 -11.39 1.50 5.37
C VAL A 133 -12.44 0.97 6.35
N ARG A 134 -12.04 0.68 7.59
CA ARG A 134 -12.97 0.24 8.65
C ARG A 134 -14.01 1.31 8.97
N ALA A 135 -13.60 2.57 9.09
CA ALA A 135 -14.51 3.69 9.32
C ALA A 135 -15.51 3.85 8.16
N THR A 136 -15.05 3.72 6.92
CA THR A 136 -15.93 3.79 5.74
C THR A 136 -16.93 2.65 5.72
N LEU A 137 -16.52 1.42 6.02
CA LEU A 137 -17.43 0.28 6.12
C LEU A 137 -18.49 0.48 7.21
N LEU A 138 -18.09 0.93 8.39
CA LEU A 138 -19.03 1.25 9.47
C LEU A 138 -19.99 2.38 9.08
N GLY A 139 -19.49 3.42 8.40
CA GLY A 139 -20.30 4.50 7.87
C GLY A 139 -21.34 4.01 6.85
N LEU A 140 -20.97 3.11 5.95
CA LEU A 140 -21.89 2.50 4.98
C LEU A 140 -22.98 1.65 5.68
N LEU A 141 -22.64 0.93 6.73
CA LEU A 141 -23.62 0.16 7.52
C LEU A 141 -24.62 1.08 8.26
N GLN A 142 -24.17 2.24 8.73
CA GLN A 142 -25.00 3.23 9.42
C GLN A 142 -25.78 4.16 8.46
N ALA A 143 -25.36 4.24 7.20
CA ALA A 143 -25.95 5.14 6.20
C ALA A 143 -27.48 4.99 6.03
N PRO A 144 -28.06 3.76 5.95
CA PRO A 144 -29.52 3.60 5.85
C PRO A 144 -30.27 4.20 7.03
N ALA A 145 -29.81 3.91 8.25
CA ALA A 145 -30.42 4.44 9.48
C ALA A 145 -30.33 5.98 9.55
N GLY A 146 -29.14 6.53 9.24
CA GLY A 146 -28.95 7.97 9.17
C GLY A 146 -29.80 8.66 8.09
N LYS A 147 -30.02 7.98 6.94
CA LYS A 147 -30.89 8.49 5.87
C LYS A 147 -32.34 8.59 6.33
N ILE A 148 -32.86 7.57 7.00
CA ILE A 148 -34.24 7.58 7.55
C ILE A 148 -34.42 8.74 8.53
N VAL A 149 -33.53 8.90 9.50
CA VAL A 149 -33.59 9.99 10.50
C VAL A 149 -33.54 11.36 9.82
N ARG A 150 -32.69 11.55 8.81
CA ARG A 150 -32.63 12.81 8.04
C ARG A 150 -33.93 13.10 7.31
N THR A 151 -34.51 12.09 6.63
CA THR A 151 -35.77 12.26 5.90
C THR A 151 -36.92 12.65 6.81
N ILE A 152 -36.98 12.12 8.04
CA ILE A 152 -38.02 12.49 9.02
C ILE A 152 -37.81 13.92 9.53
N ASN A 153 -36.56 14.37 9.70
CA ASN A 153 -36.24 15.69 10.22
C ASN A 153 -36.20 16.77 9.11
N GLU A 154 -36.17 16.39 7.83
CA GLU A 154 -36.05 17.33 6.71
C GLU A 154 -37.18 18.39 6.65
N PRO A 155 -38.48 18.06 6.86
CA PRO A 155 -39.54 19.05 6.88
C PRO A 155 -39.35 20.12 7.96
N ALA A 156 -38.91 19.72 9.15
CA ALA A 156 -38.68 20.69 10.22
C ALA A 156 -37.45 21.59 9.93
N ARG A 157 -36.40 21.04 9.34
CA ARG A 157 -35.21 21.78 8.91
C ARG A 157 -35.55 22.78 7.78
N SER A 158 -36.27 22.35 6.78
CA SER A 158 -36.62 23.21 5.64
C SER A 158 -37.46 24.43 6.09
N LEU A 159 -38.40 24.22 7.02
CA LEU A 159 -39.12 25.34 7.66
C LEU A 159 -38.18 26.29 8.41
N ALA A 160 -37.26 25.77 9.21
CA ALA A 160 -36.29 26.58 9.95
C ALA A 160 -35.41 27.42 8.98
N TYR A 161 -34.95 26.84 7.86
CA TYR A 161 -34.20 27.58 6.85
C TYR A 161 -35.02 28.70 6.18
N VAL A 162 -36.29 28.46 5.90
CA VAL A 162 -37.17 29.50 5.35
C VAL A 162 -37.31 30.64 6.34
N PHE A 163 -37.57 30.37 7.60
CA PHE A 163 -37.64 31.41 8.65
C PHE A 163 -36.33 32.16 8.81
N GLN A 164 -35.18 31.47 8.78
CA GLN A 164 -33.87 32.07 8.84
C GLN A 164 -33.62 32.99 7.64
N ALA A 165 -33.93 32.53 6.43
CA ALA A 165 -33.77 33.32 5.22
C ALA A 165 -34.69 34.59 5.23
N TYR A 166 -35.89 34.49 5.83
CA TYR A 166 -36.79 35.61 5.95
C TYR A 166 -36.33 36.64 7.03
N SER A 167 -35.59 36.21 8.02
CA SER A 167 -35.05 37.06 9.10
C SER A 167 -33.72 37.75 8.75
N GLN A 168 -33.03 37.33 7.71
CA GLN A 168 -31.80 37.97 7.23
C GLN A 168 -32.11 39.17 6.34
N PRO A 169 -31.54 40.36 6.61
CA PRO A 169 -31.74 41.52 5.72
C PRO A 169 -31.12 41.23 4.33
N ALA A 170 -31.81 41.75 3.31
CA ALA A 170 -31.49 41.46 1.90
C ALA A 170 -30.03 41.81 1.46
N GLU A 171 -29.30 42.58 2.23
CA GLU A 171 -27.91 42.96 1.96
C GLU A 171 -26.88 41.84 2.22
N GLU A 172 -27.17 40.91 3.13
CA GLU A 172 -26.23 39.78 3.39
C GLU A 172 -26.41 38.62 2.40
N ALA A 173 -27.59 38.48 1.79
CA ALA A 173 -27.84 37.43 0.79
C ALA A 173 -27.13 37.70 -0.56
N ALA A 174 -26.78 38.93 -0.87
CA ALA A 174 -26.06 39.28 -2.09
C ALA A 174 -24.53 39.12 -1.99
N ALA A 175 -23.98 38.95 -0.80
CA ALA A 175 -22.54 38.77 -0.55
C ALA A 175 -22.10 37.31 -0.46
N ALA A 176 -23.05 36.36 -0.47
CA ALA A 176 -22.81 34.92 -0.30
C ALA A 176 -23.10 34.09 -1.58
N GLY A 177 -23.36 34.72 -2.72
CA GLY A 177 -23.65 34.11 -4.03
C GLY A 177 -22.45 34.06 -4.97
#